data_13df962c000daf8d1241865178efa8a5
#
_entry.id   13df962c000daf8d1241865178efa8a5
#
_cell.length_a   1.000
_cell.length_b   1.000
_cell.length_c   1.000
_cell.angle_alpha   90.00
_cell.angle_beta   90.00
_cell.angle_gamma   90.00
#
_symmetry.space_group_name_H-M   'P 1'
#
loop_
_entity.id
_entity.type
_entity.pdbx_description
1 polymer ?
#
loop_
_entity_poly.entity_id
_entity_poly.type
_entity_poly.pdbx_seq_one_letter_code
_entity_poly.pdbx_strand_id
1 'polypeptide(L)'
;MKPCTLFLVPCTLCLVPFTLYLYCMTDSKAVAEKLLQVNAIKLNPEDPFTWASGWKSPIYCDNRKVLSFPYIRDFIKSEMCNMVFEKFPGAELLAGVATAGIAWGAMAADQLKLPYIYVRPKPKEHGLGNQIEGFCEGGQKTVVIEDLVSTGKSSLQVVEVLKEAGLEVIGLVSIFTYGFPVATEAFHKASLTYYSLTDYPALIELAVKKGIVSANQLDVLLKWRVDPANWKGSLT
;
A
#
# COMPACT_ATOMS: atom_id res chain seq x y z
N MET A 1 15.66 15.19 13.03
CA MET A 1 14.66 16.11 12.47
C MET A 1 15.16 16.57 11.11
N LYS A 2 14.47 16.18 10.01
CA LYS A 2 14.80 16.72 8.68
C LYS A 2 14.14 18.10 8.56
N PRO A 3 14.76 19.09 7.91
CA PRO A 3 14.17 20.43 7.77
C PRO A 3 12.93 20.37 6.89
N CYS A 4 11.85 20.97 7.36
CA CYS A 4 10.64 21.25 6.54
C CYS A 4 11.00 22.36 5.55
N THR A 5 10.89 22.09 4.26
CA THR A 5 11.12 23.11 3.22
C THR A 5 9.81 23.86 3.00
N LEU A 6 9.85 25.17 3.22
CA LEU A 6 8.72 26.08 3.07
C LEU A 6 8.64 26.56 1.61
N PHE A 7 7.55 26.29 0.92
CA PHE A 7 7.30 26.86 -0.41
C PHE A 7 6.17 27.89 -0.31
N LEU A 8 6.48 29.14 -0.72
CA LEU A 8 5.52 30.22 -0.85
C LEU A 8 5.01 30.25 -2.31
N VAL A 9 3.72 30.00 -2.52
CA VAL A 9 3.08 30.15 -3.83
C VAL A 9 2.29 31.45 -3.85
N PRO A 10 2.63 32.43 -4.70
CA PRO A 10 1.84 33.66 -4.79
C PRO A 10 0.55 33.42 -5.59
N CYS A 11 -0.59 33.60 -4.96
CA CYS A 11 -1.90 33.66 -5.67
C CYS A 11 -2.29 35.09 -5.92
N THR A 12 -2.37 35.50 -7.19
CA THR A 12 -2.55 36.88 -7.62
C THR A 12 -4.01 37.36 -7.69
N LEU A 13 -5.00 36.58 -7.23
CA LEU A 13 -6.42 36.97 -7.40
C LEU A 13 -7.37 36.64 -6.24
N CYS A 14 -6.91 36.47 -5.02
CA CYS A 14 -7.85 36.34 -3.92
C CYS A 14 -7.24 36.90 -2.63
N LEU A 15 -7.95 37.82 -1.97
CA LEU A 15 -7.68 38.36 -0.63
C LEU A 15 -8.01 37.26 0.43
N VAL A 16 -7.44 36.08 0.28
CA VAL A 16 -7.52 35.01 1.28
C VAL A 16 -6.16 34.94 1.99
N PRO A 17 -6.13 34.89 3.32
CA PRO A 17 -4.86 34.85 4.05
C PRO A 17 -4.03 33.62 3.60
N PHE A 18 -2.73 33.84 3.46
CA PHE A 18 -1.75 32.83 3.09
C PHE A 18 -1.97 31.57 3.92
N THR A 19 -2.42 30.49 3.28
CA THR A 19 -2.48 29.18 3.90
C THR A 19 -1.11 28.54 3.74
N LEU A 20 -0.41 28.37 4.85
CA LEU A 20 0.87 27.69 4.91
C LEU A 20 0.63 26.18 4.68
N TYR A 21 0.90 25.67 3.48
CA TYR A 21 0.91 24.24 3.25
C TYR A 21 2.26 23.67 3.74
N LEU A 22 2.24 23.07 4.91
CA LEU A 22 3.33 22.18 5.34
C LEU A 22 3.25 20.90 4.50
N TYR A 23 4.13 20.80 3.53
CA TYR A 23 4.28 19.59 2.72
C TYR A 23 4.95 18.52 3.59
N CYS A 24 4.17 17.65 4.17
CA CYS A 24 4.65 16.54 4.97
C CYS A 24 4.82 15.33 4.06
N MET A 25 6.05 15.05 3.64
CA MET A 25 6.35 13.79 2.93
C MET A 25 5.99 12.62 3.87
N THR A 26 5.30 11.60 3.33
CA THR A 26 4.98 10.37 4.06
C THR A 26 6.21 9.84 4.80
N ASP A 27 6.11 9.75 6.13
CA ASP A 27 7.17 9.16 6.95
C ASP A 27 6.99 7.64 7.01
N SER A 28 7.70 6.95 6.13
CA SER A 28 7.68 5.49 6.04
C SER A 28 7.97 4.79 7.37
N LYS A 29 8.83 5.36 8.21
CA LYS A 29 9.13 4.80 9.55
C LYS A 29 7.97 5.02 10.52
N ALA A 30 7.28 6.15 10.47
CA ALA A 30 6.09 6.38 11.29
C ALA A 30 4.97 5.40 10.92
N VAL A 31 4.76 5.15 9.63
CA VAL A 31 3.80 4.13 9.18
C VAL A 31 4.19 2.74 9.70
N ALA A 32 5.45 2.31 9.52
CA ALA A 32 5.94 1.03 10.03
C ALA A 32 5.76 0.90 11.55
N GLU A 33 6.01 1.96 12.29
CA GLU A 33 5.82 2.00 13.75
C GLU A 33 4.37 1.74 14.15
N LYS A 34 3.42 2.37 13.46
CA LYS A 34 1.99 2.18 13.72
C LYS A 34 1.54 0.76 13.41
N LEU A 35 2.05 0.14 12.34
CA LEU A 35 1.74 -1.24 11.98
C LEU A 35 2.27 -2.24 13.04
N LEU A 36 3.49 -2.02 13.55
CA LEU A 36 4.05 -2.81 14.65
C LEU A 36 3.26 -2.62 15.96
N GLN A 37 2.90 -1.38 16.28
CA GLN A 37 2.19 -1.02 17.52
C GLN A 37 0.89 -1.81 17.69
N VAL A 38 0.13 -2.05 16.61
CA VAL A 38 -1.16 -2.78 16.66
C VAL A 38 -1.00 -4.26 16.26
N ASN A 39 0.24 -4.76 16.15
CA ASN A 39 0.52 -6.11 15.69
C ASN A 39 -0.14 -6.44 14.33
N ALA A 40 -0.32 -5.45 13.46
CA ALA A 40 -0.66 -5.67 12.06
C ALA A 40 0.50 -6.35 11.33
N ILE A 41 1.72 -6.02 11.73
CA ILE A 41 2.93 -6.75 11.31
C ILE A 41 3.54 -7.42 12.53
N LYS A 42 3.92 -8.70 12.36
CA LYS A 42 4.61 -9.51 13.36
C LYS A 42 5.88 -10.07 12.77
N LEU A 43 6.96 -10.04 13.54
CA LEU A 43 8.26 -10.63 13.20
C LEU A 43 8.50 -11.82 14.14
N ASN A 44 8.75 -12.99 13.57
CA ASN A 44 9.09 -14.20 14.32
C ASN A 44 10.09 -15.04 13.52
N PRO A 45 11.38 -14.69 13.52
CA PRO A 45 12.41 -15.42 12.76
C PRO A 45 12.70 -16.83 13.32
N GLU A 46 12.43 -17.06 14.60
CA GLU A 46 12.72 -18.32 15.28
C GLU A 46 11.62 -19.37 15.03
N ASP A 47 10.36 -18.93 14.99
CA ASP A 47 9.21 -19.78 14.69
C ASP A 47 8.40 -19.17 13.54
N PRO A 48 8.80 -19.45 12.28
CA PRO A 48 8.24 -18.79 11.11
C PRO A 48 6.78 -19.14 10.85
N PHE A 49 6.05 -18.14 10.35
CA PHE A 49 4.69 -18.32 9.86
C PHE A 49 4.66 -19.16 8.58
N THR A 50 3.53 -19.81 8.32
CA THR A 50 3.25 -20.42 7.02
C THR A 50 2.15 -19.60 6.33
N TRP A 51 2.48 -19.02 5.17
CA TRP A 51 1.51 -18.27 4.37
C TRP A 51 0.54 -19.20 3.64
N ALA A 52 -0.58 -18.64 3.16
CA ALA A 52 -1.55 -19.39 2.36
C ALA A 52 -0.96 -20.00 1.06
N SER A 53 0.12 -19.41 0.55
CA SER A 53 0.91 -19.94 -0.57
C SER A 53 1.73 -21.19 -0.21
N GLY A 54 1.82 -21.53 1.07
CA GLY A 54 2.71 -22.59 1.60
C GLY A 54 4.13 -22.12 1.93
N TRP A 55 4.47 -20.86 1.64
CA TRP A 55 5.80 -20.33 1.95
C TRP A 55 6.00 -20.16 3.45
N LYS A 56 7.19 -20.50 3.92
CA LYS A 56 7.63 -20.14 5.27
C LYS A 56 8.08 -18.69 5.28
N SER A 57 7.72 -17.94 6.33
CA SER A 57 8.03 -16.53 6.43
C SER A 57 8.29 -16.10 7.86
N PRO A 58 9.39 -15.36 8.15
CA PRO A 58 9.66 -14.79 9.46
C PRO A 58 8.81 -13.56 9.75
N ILE A 59 7.96 -13.16 8.82
CA ILE A 59 7.07 -12.00 8.94
C ILE A 59 5.64 -12.38 8.54
N TYR A 60 4.69 -11.83 9.27
CA TYR A 60 3.27 -11.89 8.94
C TYR A 60 2.69 -10.48 8.94
N CYS A 61 2.00 -10.11 7.86
CA CYS A 61 1.34 -8.82 7.70
C CYS A 61 -0.17 -9.01 7.47
N ASP A 62 -0.96 -8.34 8.31
CA ASP A 62 -2.42 -8.23 8.18
C ASP A 62 -2.86 -6.80 8.49
N ASN A 63 -2.83 -5.96 7.47
CA ASN A 63 -3.19 -4.55 7.57
C ASN A 63 -4.68 -4.32 7.89
N ARG A 64 -5.54 -5.34 7.74
CA ARG A 64 -6.96 -5.28 8.11
C ARG A 64 -7.14 -5.06 9.60
N LYS A 65 -6.19 -5.49 10.44
CA LYS A 65 -6.22 -5.23 11.89
C LYS A 65 -6.25 -3.75 12.23
N VAL A 66 -5.60 -2.92 11.41
CA VAL A 66 -5.55 -1.46 11.60
C VAL A 66 -6.95 -0.84 11.59
N LEU A 67 -7.90 -1.43 10.86
CA LEU A 67 -9.29 -0.95 10.77
C LEU A 67 -9.98 -0.83 12.13
N SER A 68 -9.57 -1.66 13.11
CA SER A 68 -10.11 -1.68 14.46
C SER A 68 -9.50 -0.61 15.40
N PHE A 69 -8.50 0.16 14.93
CA PHE A 69 -7.81 1.18 15.74
C PHE A 69 -8.03 2.57 15.13
N PRO A 70 -9.08 3.31 15.52
CA PRO A 70 -9.52 4.53 14.84
C PRO A 70 -8.42 5.55 14.56
N TYR A 71 -7.61 5.89 15.56
CA TYR A 71 -6.54 6.89 15.39
C TYR A 71 -5.42 6.45 14.43
N ILE A 72 -5.05 5.15 14.47
CA ILE A 72 -4.03 4.61 13.57
C ILE A 72 -4.61 4.45 12.17
N ARG A 73 -5.85 4.01 12.06
CA ARG A 73 -6.59 3.95 10.79
C ARG A 73 -6.66 5.32 10.11
N ASP A 74 -7.01 6.36 10.86
CA ASP A 74 -7.07 7.73 10.33
C ASP A 74 -5.70 8.25 9.92
N PHE A 75 -4.65 7.92 10.66
CA PHE A 75 -3.28 8.25 10.27
C PHE A 75 -2.91 7.56 8.94
N ILE A 76 -3.08 6.24 8.83
CA ILE A 76 -2.77 5.48 7.60
C ILE A 76 -3.60 5.97 6.41
N LYS A 77 -4.90 6.22 6.62
CA LYS A 77 -5.77 6.80 5.60
C LYS A 77 -5.24 8.15 5.11
N SER A 78 -4.86 9.04 6.03
CA SER A 78 -4.35 10.37 5.68
C SER A 78 -3.05 10.29 4.89
N GLU A 79 -2.12 9.40 5.29
CA GLU A 79 -0.89 9.16 4.54
C GLU A 79 -1.15 8.60 3.13
N MET A 80 -2.16 7.72 2.99
CA MET A 80 -2.58 7.21 1.69
C MET A 80 -3.15 8.31 0.81
N CYS A 81 -4.00 9.19 1.35
CA CYS A 81 -4.53 10.35 0.64
C CYS A 81 -3.42 11.31 0.20
N ASN A 82 -2.46 11.60 1.09
CA ASN A 82 -1.31 12.44 0.79
C ASN A 82 -0.49 11.84 -0.37
N MET A 83 -0.25 10.54 -0.35
CA MET A 83 0.49 9.86 -1.42
C MET A 83 -0.25 9.88 -2.75
N VAL A 84 -1.57 9.65 -2.76
CA VAL A 84 -2.38 9.78 -3.98
C VAL A 84 -2.30 11.20 -4.52
N PHE A 85 -2.50 12.20 -3.67
CA PHE A 85 -2.46 13.61 -4.05
C PHE A 85 -1.08 14.03 -4.60
N GLU A 86 -0.02 13.55 -3.97
CA GLU A 86 1.35 13.90 -4.35
C GLU A 86 1.82 13.19 -5.63
N LYS A 87 1.58 11.89 -5.72
CA LYS A 87 2.12 11.06 -6.81
C LYS A 87 1.21 10.99 -8.02
N PHE A 88 -0.09 11.19 -7.81
CA PHE A 88 -1.12 11.07 -8.83
C PHE A 88 -2.12 12.23 -8.78
N PRO A 89 -1.66 13.49 -8.95
CA PRO A 89 -2.53 14.68 -8.82
C PRO A 89 -3.65 14.74 -9.86
N GLY A 90 -3.57 13.93 -10.91
CA GLY A 90 -4.61 13.80 -11.94
C GLY A 90 -5.59 12.65 -11.69
N ALA A 91 -5.62 12.04 -10.50
CA ALA A 91 -6.55 10.96 -10.18
C ALA A 91 -8.01 11.45 -10.24
N GLU A 92 -8.87 10.72 -10.96
CA GLU A 92 -10.30 11.01 -11.13
C GLU A 92 -11.18 9.93 -10.50
N LEU A 93 -10.59 8.75 -10.20
CA LEU A 93 -11.28 7.59 -9.66
C LEU A 93 -10.32 6.77 -8.79
N LEU A 94 -10.80 6.25 -7.66
CA LEU A 94 -10.06 5.25 -6.89
C LEU A 94 -10.68 3.88 -7.05
N ALA A 95 -9.84 2.85 -7.20
CA ALA A 95 -10.25 1.45 -7.35
C ALA A 95 -9.61 0.57 -6.27
N GLY A 96 -10.43 0.05 -5.34
CA GLY A 96 -9.94 -0.85 -4.29
C GLY A 96 -9.75 -2.28 -4.77
N VAL A 97 -8.64 -2.92 -4.39
CA VAL A 97 -8.44 -4.36 -4.62
C VAL A 97 -9.17 -5.15 -3.53
N ALA A 98 -10.15 -5.94 -3.93
CA ALA A 98 -10.83 -6.79 -2.96
C ALA A 98 -9.90 -7.93 -2.46
N THR A 99 -9.90 -8.23 -1.17
CA THR A 99 -10.86 -7.78 -0.17
C THR A 99 -10.32 -6.63 0.68
N ALA A 100 -9.04 -6.64 1.01
CA ALA A 100 -8.47 -5.74 2.01
C ALA A 100 -8.39 -4.28 1.53
N GLY A 101 -8.14 -4.05 0.24
CA GLY A 101 -8.12 -2.69 -0.35
C GLY A 101 -9.48 -2.00 -0.40
N ILE A 102 -10.61 -2.72 -0.20
CA ILE A 102 -11.95 -2.12 -0.26
C ILE A 102 -12.11 -1.02 0.79
N ALA A 103 -11.84 -1.34 2.05
CA ALA A 103 -12.05 -0.37 3.14
C ALA A 103 -11.12 0.85 2.99
N TRP A 104 -9.87 0.60 2.66
CA TRP A 104 -8.86 1.66 2.49
C TRP A 104 -9.19 2.58 1.31
N GLY A 105 -9.57 1.99 0.17
CA GLY A 105 -9.98 2.74 -1.01
C GLY A 105 -11.22 3.59 -0.76
N ALA A 106 -12.24 3.03 -0.10
CA ALA A 106 -13.46 3.77 0.22
C ALA A 106 -13.19 4.95 1.16
N MET A 107 -12.39 4.75 2.20
CA MET A 107 -12.03 5.82 3.14
C MET A 107 -11.16 6.91 2.48
N ALA A 108 -10.24 6.52 1.60
CA ALA A 108 -9.42 7.47 0.86
C ALA A 108 -10.25 8.27 -0.14
N ALA A 109 -11.14 7.62 -0.87
CA ALA A 109 -12.05 8.26 -1.82
C ALA A 109 -12.98 9.27 -1.12
N ASP A 110 -13.53 8.91 0.06
CA ASP A 110 -14.34 9.85 0.85
C ASP A 110 -13.53 11.08 1.28
N GLN A 111 -12.29 10.91 1.73
CA GLN A 111 -11.45 12.04 2.14
C GLN A 111 -11.04 12.93 0.96
N LEU A 112 -10.69 12.33 -0.18
CA LEU A 112 -10.29 13.03 -1.40
C LEU A 112 -11.47 13.55 -2.22
N LYS A 113 -12.71 13.15 -1.88
CA LYS A 113 -13.96 13.46 -2.62
C LYS A 113 -13.89 12.98 -4.06
N LEU A 114 -13.26 11.81 -4.27
CA LEU A 114 -13.20 11.13 -5.56
C LEU A 114 -14.26 10.02 -5.66
N PRO A 115 -14.75 9.71 -6.85
CA PRO A 115 -15.52 8.50 -7.13
C PRO A 115 -14.74 7.25 -6.69
N TYR A 116 -15.49 6.18 -6.36
CA TYR A 116 -14.90 4.94 -5.87
C TYR A 116 -15.56 3.70 -6.47
N ILE A 117 -14.73 2.76 -6.87
CA ILE A 117 -15.11 1.41 -7.27
C ILE A 117 -14.23 0.39 -6.54
N TYR A 118 -14.61 -0.88 -6.55
CA TYR A 118 -13.68 -1.95 -6.16
C TYR A 118 -13.78 -3.13 -7.12
N VAL A 119 -12.69 -3.89 -7.21
CA VAL A 119 -12.58 -5.02 -8.13
C VAL A 119 -12.49 -6.32 -7.35
N ARG A 120 -13.40 -7.25 -7.65
CA ARG A 120 -13.45 -8.58 -7.05
C ARG A 120 -12.39 -9.50 -7.64
N PRO A 121 -11.89 -10.49 -6.87
CA PRO A 121 -10.90 -11.45 -7.37
C PRO A 121 -11.46 -12.39 -8.46
N LYS A 122 -12.79 -12.56 -8.51
CA LYS A 122 -13.50 -13.39 -9.51
C LYS A 122 -14.79 -12.72 -9.95
N PRO A 123 -15.24 -12.96 -11.19
CA PRO A 123 -16.57 -12.54 -11.66
C PRO A 123 -17.68 -13.07 -10.78
N LYS A 124 -18.86 -12.43 -10.83
CA LYS A 124 -20.08 -12.96 -10.22
C LYS A 124 -20.48 -14.24 -10.93
N GLU A 125 -20.88 -15.26 -10.17
CA GLU A 125 -21.44 -16.51 -10.73
C GLU A 125 -22.83 -16.28 -11.34
N HIS A 126 -23.53 -15.21 -10.90
CA HIS A 126 -24.84 -14.83 -11.37
C HIS A 126 -24.88 -13.34 -11.75
N GLY A 127 -25.65 -13.00 -12.79
CA GLY A 127 -25.79 -11.64 -13.33
C GLY A 127 -24.89 -11.39 -14.54
N LEU A 128 -24.45 -10.13 -14.74
CA LEU A 128 -23.66 -9.71 -15.92
C LEU A 128 -22.18 -10.17 -15.88
N GLY A 129 -21.79 -11.03 -14.92
CA GLY A 129 -20.41 -11.52 -14.81
C GLY A 129 -19.37 -10.45 -14.47
N ASN A 130 -19.79 -9.27 -14.02
CA ASN A 130 -18.90 -8.13 -13.79
C ASN A 130 -18.04 -8.34 -12.53
N GLN A 131 -16.74 -8.02 -12.63
CA GLN A 131 -15.82 -8.00 -11.49
C GLN A 131 -15.77 -6.63 -10.81
N ILE A 132 -16.13 -5.56 -11.52
CA ILE A 132 -16.13 -4.19 -11.00
C ILE A 132 -17.45 -3.92 -10.29
N GLU A 133 -17.37 -3.43 -9.08
CA GLU A 133 -18.51 -2.98 -8.27
C GLU A 133 -18.45 -1.47 -8.10
N GLY A 134 -19.54 -0.80 -8.44
CA GLY A 134 -19.66 0.64 -8.53
C GLY A 134 -19.87 1.09 -9.97
N PHE A 135 -19.88 2.40 -10.19
CA PHE A 135 -20.01 3.01 -11.51
C PHE A 135 -18.70 3.68 -11.93
N CYS A 136 -18.29 3.50 -13.18
CA CYS A 136 -17.14 4.16 -13.78
C CYS A 136 -17.41 4.45 -15.27
N GLU A 137 -16.72 5.44 -15.81
CA GLU A 137 -16.77 5.81 -17.21
C GLU A 137 -15.41 5.58 -17.87
N GLY A 138 -15.44 5.16 -19.13
CA GLY A 138 -14.20 4.95 -19.89
C GLY A 138 -13.33 6.21 -19.96
N GLY A 139 -12.02 6.02 -19.91
CA GLY A 139 -11.03 7.11 -19.94
C GLY A 139 -10.72 7.74 -18.59
N GLN A 140 -11.46 7.43 -17.49
CA GLN A 140 -11.15 8.01 -16.18
C GLN A 140 -9.75 7.58 -15.70
N LYS A 141 -8.96 8.54 -15.24
CA LYS A 141 -7.64 8.32 -14.62
C LYS A 141 -7.80 7.71 -13.25
N THR A 142 -7.45 6.42 -13.16
CA THR A 142 -7.73 5.58 -12.02
C THR A 142 -6.47 5.24 -11.23
N VAL A 143 -6.50 5.43 -9.91
CA VAL A 143 -5.47 4.96 -8.99
C VAL A 143 -5.99 3.73 -8.24
N VAL A 144 -5.21 2.65 -8.29
CA VAL A 144 -5.53 1.41 -7.56
C VAL A 144 -5.08 1.52 -6.11
N ILE A 145 -5.94 1.10 -5.18
CA ILE A 145 -5.66 1.09 -3.73
C ILE A 145 -5.57 -0.35 -3.25
N GLU A 146 -4.45 -0.68 -2.62
CA GLU A 146 -4.15 -1.99 -2.07
C GLU A 146 -3.73 -1.89 -0.61
N ASP A 147 -3.82 -2.96 0.16
CA ASP A 147 -3.27 -3.00 1.52
C ASP A 147 -1.83 -3.51 1.56
N LEU A 148 -1.50 -4.46 0.70
CA LEU A 148 -0.23 -5.17 0.72
C LEU A 148 0.23 -5.61 -0.67
N VAL A 149 1.41 -5.19 -1.09
CA VAL A 149 2.08 -5.73 -2.29
C VAL A 149 3.12 -6.78 -1.88
N SER A 150 2.84 -8.04 -2.22
CA SER A 150 3.79 -9.15 -2.11
C SER A 150 4.47 -9.40 -3.46
N THR A 151 3.94 -10.27 -4.30
CA THR A 151 4.42 -10.51 -5.67
C THR A 151 3.79 -9.59 -6.71
N GLY A 152 2.78 -8.81 -6.34
CA GLY A 152 2.03 -7.91 -7.22
C GLY A 152 0.99 -8.62 -8.10
N LYS A 153 0.87 -9.95 -8.04
CA LYS A 153 -0.01 -10.73 -8.94
C LYS A 153 -1.49 -10.30 -8.84
N SER A 154 -2.06 -10.22 -7.64
CA SER A 154 -3.46 -9.81 -7.43
C SER A 154 -3.72 -8.39 -7.92
N SER A 155 -2.82 -7.48 -7.57
CA SER A 155 -2.94 -6.07 -7.95
C SER A 155 -2.88 -5.89 -9.46
N LEU A 156 -1.98 -6.60 -10.15
CA LEU A 156 -1.86 -6.52 -11.61
C LEU A 156 -3.07 -7.17 -12.31
N GLN A 157 -3.66 -8.23 -11.77
CA GLN A 157 -4.92 -8.77 -12.29
C GLN A 157 -6.05 -7.74 -12.22
N VAL A 158 -6.14 -6.97 -11.14
CA VAL A 158 -7.11 -5.87 -11.02
C VAL A 158 -6.83 -4.79 -12.05
N VAL A 159 -5.57 -4.43 -12.28
CA VAL A 159 -5.17 -3.45 -13.29
C VAL A 159 -5.65 -3.86 -14.69
N GLU A 160 -5.49 -5.12 -15.06
CA GLU A 160 -5.96 -5.61 -16.36
C GLU A 160 -7.49 -5.53 -16.47
N VAL A 161 -8.24 -5.93 -15.44
CA VAL A 161 -9.71 -5.80 -15.42
C VAL A 161 -10.15 -4.34 -15.60
N LEU A 162 -9.46 -3.39 -14.97
CA LEU A 162 -9.76 -1.96 -15.11
C LEU A 162 -9.45 -1.44 -16.51
N LYS A 163 -8.32 -1.86 -17.11
CA LYS A 163 -7.96 -1.52 -18.49
C LYS A 163 -8.94 -2.10 -19.51
N GLU A 164 -9.38 -3.36 -19.31
CA GLU A 164 -10.41 -4.00 -20.14
C GLU A 164 -11.75 -3.26 -20.07
N ALA A 165 -12.06 -2.63 -18.93
CA ALA A 165 -13.22 -1.76 -18.77
C ALA A 165 -13.03 -0.35 -19.39
N GLY A 166 -11.89 -0.08 -20.03
CA GLY A 166 -11.59 1.18 -20.71
C GLY A 166 -11.06 2.28 -19.79
N LEU A 167 -10.65 1.96 -18.55
CA LEU A 167 -10.10 2.94 -17.61
C LEU A 167 -8.60 3.18 -17.86
N GLU A 168 -8.14 4.41 -17.63
CA GLU A 168 -6.73 4.78 -17.66
C GLU A 168 -6.11 4.55 -16.28
N VAL A 169 -5.50 3.36 -16.04
CA VAL A 169 -4.83 3.10 -14.77
C VAL A 169 -3.49 3.81 -14.71
N ILE A 170 -3.40 4.90 -13.93
CA ILE A 170 -2.22 5.76 -13.84
C ILE A 170 -1.25 5.35 -12.73
N GLY A 171 -1.66 4.49 -11.80
CA GLY A 171 -0.78 3.96 -10.76
C GLY A 171 -1.47 3.18 -9.67
N LEU A 172 -0.67 2.77 -8.68
CA LEU A 172 -1.12 2.04 -7.51
C LEU A 172 -0.50 2.62 -6.23
N VAL A 173 -1.30 2.69 -5.16
CA VAL A 173 -0.84 3.01 -3.80
C VAL A 173 -1.19 1.87 -2.86
N SER A 174 -0.20 1.40 -2.06
CA SER A 174 -0.41 0.39 -1.02
C SER A 174 0.08 0.86 0.35
N ILE A 175 -0.37 0.20 1.42
CA ILE A 175 0.12 0.49 2.77
C ILE A 175 1.53 -0.06 2.93
N PHE A 176 1.74 -1.32 2.55
CA PHE A 176 3.01 -2.02 2.76
C PHE A 176 3.45 -2.80 1.51
N THR A 177 4.76 -2.86 1.30
CA THR A 177 5.35 -3.78 0.33
C THR A 177 6.53 -4.55 0.93
N TYR A 178 6.66 -5.83 0.55
CA TYR A 178 7.88 -6.59 0.85
C TYR A 178 9.06 -6.16 -0.04
N GLY A 179 8.78 -5.49 -1.16
CA GLY A 179 9.79 -5.05 -2.13
C GLY A 179 10.52 -6.23 -2.77
N PHE A 180 9.82 -7.32 -3.06
CA PHE A 180 10.41 -8.46 -3.76
C PHE A 180 10.77 -8.09 -5.20
N PRO A 181 11.93 -8.54 -5.72
CA PRO A 181 12.33 -8.28 -7.10
C PRO A 181 11.27 -8.69 -8.12
N VAL A 182 10.59 -9.83 -7.89
CA VAL A 182 9.52 -10.31 -8.77
C VAL A 182 8.35 -9.32 -8.90
N ALA A 183 8.01 -8.62 -7.81
CA ALA A 183 6.99 -7.57 -7.85
C ALA A 183 7.47 -6.37 -8.68
N THR A 184 8.67 -5.87 -8.39
CA THR A 184 9.26 -4.74 -9.11
C THR A 184 9.34 -5.01 -10.61
N GLU A 185 9.78 -6.20 -11.02
CA GLU A 185 9.82 -6.61 -12.43
C GLU A 185 8.42 -6.70 -13.05
N ALA A 186 7.44 -7.26 -12.31
CA ALA A 186 6.08 -7.40 -12.80
C ALA A 186 5.41 -6.04 -13.04
N PHE A 187 5.55 -5.09 -12.12
CA PHE A 187 5.04 -3.73 -12.28
C PHE A 187 5.75 -2.97 -13.40
N HIS A 188 7.08 -3.15 -13.53
CA HIS A 188 7.83 -2.56 -14.63
C HIS A 188 7.37 -3.09 -16.00
N LYS A 189 7.17 -4.42 -16.13
CA LYS A 189 6.63 -5.04 -17.36
C LYS A 189 5.23 -4.55 -17.71
N ALA A 190 4.40 -4.29 -16.69
CA ALA A 190 3.05 -3.73 -16.86
C ALA A 190 3.06 -2.22 -17.15
N SER A 191 4.25 -1.57 -17.18
CA SER A 191 4.41 -0.11 -17.29
C SER A 191 3.58 0.65 -16.26
N LEU A 192 3.47 0.12 -15.04
CA LEU A 192 2.68 0.69 -13.96
C LEU A 192 3.58 1.14 -12.80
N THR A 193 3.47 2.41 -12.45
CA THR A 193 4.13 2.95 -11.25
C THR A 193 3.34 2.59 -10.01
N TYR A 194 4.03 2.13 -8.95
CA TYR A 194 3.41 1.91 -7.65
C TYR A 194 4.22 2.52 -6.52
N TYR A 195 3.52 2.95 -5.48
CA TYR A 195 4.09 3.47 -4.25
C TYR A 195 3.49 2.75 -3.05
N SER A 196 4.28 2.65 -1.98
CA SER A 196 3.82 2.10 -0.71
C SER A 196 4.15 3.07 0.42
N LEU A 197 3.26 3.19 1.40
CA LEU A 197 3.46 4.09 2.54
C LEU A 197 4.69 3.69 3.35
N THR A 198 4.92 2.38 3.46
CA THR A 198 6.15 1.82 4.06
C THR A 198 6.53 0.50 3.38
N ASP A 199 7.75 0.04 3.65
CA ASP A 199 8.31 -1.14 3.03
C ASP A 199 9.06 -2.02 4.04
N TYR A 200 9.51 -3.18 3.60
CA TYR A 200 10.26 -4.13 4.40
C TYR A 200 11.59 -3.56 4.94
N PRO A 201 12.43 -2.86 4.16
CA PRO A 201 13.64 -2.22 4.68
C PRO A 201 13.39 -1.25 5.82
N ALA A 202 12.44 -0.32 5.66
CA ALA A 202 12.09 0.66 6.68
C ALA A 202 11.58 0.00 7.96
N LEU A 203 10.74 -1.05 7.81
CA LEU A 203 10.23 -1.85 8.91
C LEU A 203 11.36 -2.53 9.69
N ILE A 204 12.29 -3.20 9.01
CA ILE A 204 13.38 -3.96 9.66
C ILE A 204 14.36 -3.01 10.35
N GLU A 205 14.73 -1.90 9.71
CA GLU A 205 15.56 -0.87 10.33
C GLU A 205 14.94 -0.38 11.65
N LEU A 206 13.64 -0.11 11.65
CA LEU A 206 12.92 0.31 12.85
C LEU A 206 12.86 -0.78 13.91
N ALA A 207 12.60 -2.05 13.52
CA ALA A 207 12.53 -3.17 14.43
C ALA A 207 13.87 -3.41 15.17
N VAL A 208 14.99 -3.30 14.46
CA VAL A 208 16.33 -3.36 15.06
C VAL A 208 16.55 -2.19 16.01
N LYS A 209 16.24 -0.96 15.60
CA LYS A 209 16.40 0.24 16.45
C LYS A 209 15.57 0.16 17.74
N LYS A 210 14.41 -0.50 17.69
CA LYS A 210 13.55 -0.71 18.87
C LYS A 210 13.90 -1.95 19.69
N GLY A 211 14.91 -2.73 19.31
CA GLY A 211 15.27 -3.97 19.98
C GLY A 211 14.25 -5.11 19.84
N ILE A 212 13.32 -5.01 18.86
CA ILE A 212 12.36 -6.07 18.53
C ILE A 212 13.05 -7.23 17.82
N VAL A 213 14.13 -6.93 17.09
CA VAL A 213 14.94 -7.87 16.33
C VAL A 213 16.39 -7.77 16.78
N SER A 214 16.99 -8.92 17.12
CA SER A 214 18.43 -9.02 17.44
C SER A 214 19.29 -9.05 16.16
N ALA A 215 20.60 -8.89 16.31
CA ALA A 215 21.54 -8.94 15.17
C ALA A 215 21.46 -10.29 14.43
N ASN A 216 21.39 -11.42 15.17
CA ASN A 216 21.27 -12.76 14.56
C ASN A 216 19.95 -12.94 13.80
N GLN A 217 18.86 -12.40 14.34
CA GLN A 217 17.54 -12.43 13.69
C GLN A 217 17.48 -11.54 12.46
N LEU A 218 18.25 -10.44 12.43
CA LEU A 218 18.37 -9.58 11.25
C LEU A 218 18.89 -10.34 10.04
N ASP A 219 19.93 -11.16 10.21
CA ASP A 219 20.49 -11.96 9.12
C ASP A 219 19.46 -12.93 8.51
N VAL A 220 18.62 -13.52 9.36
CA VAL A 220 17.54 -14.41 8.91
C VAL A 220 16.52 -13.65 8.07
N LEU A 221 16.12 -12.46 8.52
CA LEU A 221 15.16 -11.60 7.83
C LEU A 221 15.69 -11.14 6.47
N LEU A 222 16.97 -10.74 6.40
CA LEU A 222 17.61 -10.33 5.15
C LEU A 222 17.73 -11.49 4.15
N LYS A 223 18.15 -12.69 4.60
CA LYS A 223 18.25 -13.89 3.76
C LYS A 223 16.88 -14.31 3.22
N TRP A 224 15.85 -14.30 4.06
CA TRP A 224 14.49 -14.62 3.62
C TRP A 224 14.02 -13.72 2.47
N ARG A 225 14.26 -12.41 2.55
CA ARG A 225 13.80 -11.45 1.55
C ARG A 225 14.40 -11.70 0.16
N VAL A 226 15.63 -12.25 0.09
CA VAL A 226 16.32 -12.53 -1.18
C VAL A 226 15.62 -13.64 -1.96
N ASP A 227 15.22 -14.72 -1.27
CA ASP A 227 14.54 -15.86 -1.88
C ASP A 227 13.46 -16.45 -0.96
N PRO A 228 12.32 -15.74 -0.84
CA PRO A 228 11.26 -16.13 0.10
C PRO A 228 10.57 -17.43 -0.29
N ALA A 229 10.57 -17.81 -1.58
CA ALA A 229 9.94 -19.02 -2.08
C ALA A 229 10.67 -20.32 -1.67
N ASN A 230 11.99 -20.25 -1.60
CA ASN A 230 12.85 -21.41 -1.29
C ASN A 230 13.38 -21.39 0.15
N TRP A 231 13.08 -20.35 0.91
CA TRP A 231 13.52 -20.25 2.29
C TRP A 231 12.81 -21.28 3.20
N LYS A 232 13.59 -22.10 3.89
CA LYS A 232 13.09 -23.24 4.67
C LYS A 232 12.92 -22.99 6.18
N GLY A 233 13.24 -21.78 6.63
CA GLY A 233 12.94 -21.40 8.01
C GLY A 233 13.90 -21.90 9.06
N SER A 234 15.19 -22.03 8.80
CA SER A 234 16.13 -22.45 9.84
C SER A 234 17.23 -21.42 10.11
N LEU A 235 17.49 -21.22 11.41
CA LEU A 235 18.75 -20.76 11.96
C LEU A 235 19.72 -21.95 12.02
N THR A 236 20.04 -22.60 10.88
CA THR A 236 21.14 -23.58 10.86
C THR A 236 22.34 -22.98 10.16
#